data_2ca024f7dc5aa7d67f9f29ddbb523488
#
_entry.id   2ca024f7dc5aa7d67f9f29ddbb523488
#
_cell.length_a   1.000
_cell.length_b   1.000
_cell.length_c   1.000
_cell.angle_alpha   90.00
_cell.angle_beta   90.00
_cell.angle_gamma   90.00
#
_symmetry.space_group_name_H-M   'P 1'
#
loop_
_entity.id
_entity.type
_entity.pdbx_description
1 polymer ?
#
loop_
_entity_poly.entity_id
_entity_poly.type
_entity_poly.pdbx_seq_one_letter_code
_entity_poly.pdbx_strand_id
1 'polypeptide(L)'
;MNKKQLEMIRFLSIHNRPMSGKELANALKVTPRSIKNYVHEINGLYGKSIIASSRNGYELHTNTVSSLLAALDDQKIPQTQEERSFYIIKQLMLHHHSGLNVFDLSEMLCVSYSTVKTVIYKMNKIFSAYHIAFPCENDCVYMQGSEKDKRRLMSYVINEEAKNSYINLDLLRKNFDSIDI
;
A
#
# COMPACT_ATOMS: atom_id res chain seq x y z
N MET A 1 9.24 -5.90 7.80
CA MET A 1 9.02 -7.01 6.84
C MET A 1 9.79 -6.69 5.58
N ASN A 2 10.47 -7.65 4.95
CA ASN A 2 11.23 -7.42 3.74
C ASN A 2 10.39 -7.65 2.45
N LYS A 3 10.92 -7.22 1.28
CA LYS A 3 10.22 -7.33 0.00
C LYS A 3 9.80 -8.77 -0.35
N LYS A 4 10.65 -9.77 -0.07
CA LYS A 4 10.37 -11.18 -0.35
C LYS A 4 9.29 -11.78 0.55
N GLN A 5 9.22 -11.34 1.80
CA GLN A 5 8.14 -11.72 2.73
C GLN A 5 6.79 -11.18 2.25
N LEU A 6 6.76 -9.94 1.76
CA LEU A 6 5.56 -9.33 1.19
C LEU A 6 5.11 -10.06 -0.09
N GLU A 7 6.05 -10.36 -1.00
CA GLU A 7 5.79 -11.16 -2.20
C GLU A 7 5.19 -12.53 -1.84
N MET A 8 5.71 -13.18 -0.79
CA MET A 8 5.21 -14.48 -0.31
C MET A 8 3.75 -14.39 0.17
N ILE A 9 3.40 -13.37 0.97
CA ILE A 9 2.03 -13.18 1.45
C ILE A 9 1.08 -12.94 0.27
N ARG A 10 1.46 -12.06 -0.66
CA ARG A 10 0.67 -11.80 -1.88
C ARG A 10 0.48 -13.06 -2.72
N PHE A 11 1.55 -13.83 -2.89
CA PHE A 11 1.50 -15.07 -3.66
C PHE A 11 0.55 -16.10 -3.05
N LEU A 12 0.61 -16.32 -1.74
CA LEU A 12 -0.32 -17.20 -1.01
C LEU A 12 -1.77 -16.68 -1.07
N SER A 13 -1.97 -15.36 -1.00
CA SER A 13 -3.29 -14.74 -1.09
C SER A 13 -3.96 -14.95 -2.46
N ILE A 14 -3.20 -14.85 -3.55
CA ILE A 14 -3.72 -15.03 -4.92
C ILE A 14 -4.13 -16.48 -5.17
N HIS A 15 -3.33 -17.44 -4.72
CA HIS A 15 -3.58 -18.84 -5.00
C HIS A 15 -4.64 -19.47 -4.10
N ASN A 16 -4.90 -18.87 -2.94
CA ASN A 16 -5.92 -19.30 -1.95
C ASN A 16 -5.98 -20.83 -1.71
N ARG A 17 -4.82 -21.49 -1.70
CA ARG A 17 -4.63 -22.92 -1.44
C ARG A 17 -3.31 -23.16 -0.70
N PRO A 18 -3.18 -24.30 0.01
CA PRO A 18 -1.90 -24.71 0.57
C PRO A 18 -0.85 -24.89 -0.52
N MET A 19 0.35 -24.33 -0.31
CA MET A 19 1.48 -24.43 -1.23
C MET A 19 2.70 -25.01 -0.55
N SER A 20 3.37 -25.94 -1.20
CA SER A 20 4.58 -26.54 -0.66
C SER A 20 5.73 -25.54 -0.55
N GLY A 21 6.63 -25.77 0.39
CA GLY A 21 7.83 -24.92 0.52
C GLY A 21 8.71 -24.90 -0.72
N LYS A 22 8.67 -25.96 -1.55
CA LYS A 22 9.39 -26.02 -2.83
C LYS A 22 8.72 -25.15 -3.88
N GLU A 23 7.40 -25.19 -4.01
CA GLU A 23 6.63 -24.31 -4.93
C GLU A 23 6.86 -22.85 -4.61
N LEU A 24 6.74 -22.45 -3.33
CA LEU A 24 7.01 -21.09 -2.90
C LEU A 24 8.45 -20.66 -3.13
N ALA A 25 9.40 -21.54 -2.87
CA ALA A 25 10.82 -21.27 -3.09
C ALA A 25 11.14 -21.01 -4.56
N ASN A 26 10.57 -21.81 -5.46
CA ASN A 26 10.73 -21.63 -6.91
C ASN A 26 10.08 -20.33 -7.37
N ALA A 27 8.84 -20.07 -6.98
CA ALA A 27 8.10 -18.87 -7.36
C ALA A 27 8.81 -17.58 -6.91
N LEU A 28 9.35 -17.58 -5.70
CA LEU A 28 10.02 -16.40 -5.12
C LEU A 28 11.53 -16.33 -5.42
N LYS A 29 12.07 -17.33 -6.13
CA LYS A 29 13.53 -17.47 -6.43
C LYS A 29 14.38 -17.41 -5.15
N VAL A 30 14.00 -18.21 -4.15
CA VAL A 30 14.68 -18.35 -2.86
C VAL A 30 14.83 -19.81 -2.48
N THR A 31 15.50 -20.11 -1.36
CA THR A 31 15.62 -21.49 -0.86
C THR A 31 14.40 -21.90 -0.04
N PRO A 32 14.04 -23.20 0.03
CA PRO A 32 13.00 -23.70 0.93
C PRO A 32 13.25 -23.33 2.42
N ARG A 33 14.52 -23.24 2.81
CA ARG A 33 14.92 -22.80 4.15
C ARG A 33 14.53 -21.33 4.39
N SER A 34 14.69 -20.47 3.36
CA SER A 34 14.26 -19.07 3.44
C SER A 34 12.75 -18.95 3.61
N ILE A 35 11.96 -19.81 2.95
CA ILE A 35 10.50 -19.84 3.12
C ILE A 35 10.14 -20.12 4.58
N LYS A 36 10.77 -21.15 5.19
CA LYS A 36 10.54 -21.48 6.59
C LYS A 36 10.86 -20.31 7.53
N ASN A 37 11.98 -19.64 7.28
CA ASN A 37 12.37 -18.46 8.07
C ASN A 37 11.37 -17.30 7.89
N TYR A 38 10.93 -17.04 6.65
CA TYR A 38 9.92 -15.99 6.39
C TYR A 38 8.61 -16.26 7.11
N VAL A 39 8.12 -17.51 7.11
CA VAL A 39 6.92 -17.90 7.87
C VAL A 39 7.09 -17.62 9.36
N HIS A 40 8.23 -18.02 9.91
CA HIS A 40 8.54 -17.81 11.34
C HIS A 40 8.59 -16.33 11.69
N GLU A 41 9.30 -15.52 10.89
CA GLU A 41 9.43 -14.08 11.10
C GLU A 41 8.07 -13.36 10.94
N ILE A 42 7.28 -13.69 9.91
CA ILE A 42 5.96 -13.11 9.69
C ILE A 42 5.03 -13.42 10.87
N ASN A 43 4.93 -14.68 11.29
CA ASN A 43 4.09 -15.08 12.41
C ASN A 43 4.57 -14.44 13.72
N GLY A 44 5.88 -14.29 13.92
CA GLY A 44 6.47 -13.64 15.09
C GLY A 44 6.16 -12.14 15.18
N LEU A 45 6.20 -11.42 14.05
CA LEU A 45 5.91 -9.98 14.00
C LEU A 45 4.47 -9.63 14.43
N TYR A 46 3.53 -10.50 14.15
CA TYR A 46 2.10 -10.22 14.37
C TYR A 46 1.50 -10.96 15.55
N GLY A 47 2.30 -11.75 16.30
CA GLY A 47 1.87 -12.46 17.49
C GLY A 47 0.76 -13.50 17.26
N LYS A 48 0.48 -13.85 15.97
CA LYS A 48 -0.56 -14.80 15.55
C LYS A 48 -0.05 -15.63 14.39
N SER A 49 -0.57 -16.84 14.25
CA SER A 49 -0.31 -17.71 13.10
C SER A 49 -1.03 -17.17 11.86
N ILE A 50 -0.43 -16.22 11.17
CA ILE A 50 -0.96 -15.65 9.92
C ILE A 50 -0.81 -16.63 8.78
N ILE A 51 0.33 -17.34 8.75
CA ILE A 51 0.61 -18.40 7.79
C ILE A 51 0.57 -19.72 8.56
N ALA A 52 -0.43 -20.54 8.25
CA ALA A 52 -0.51 -21.91 8.77
C ALA A 52 0.48 -22.80 8.03
N SER A 53 1.11 -23.69 8.78
CA SER A 53 1.99 -24.76 8.26
C SER A 53 1.33 -26.10 8.48
N SER A 54 1.00 -26.82 7.42
CA SER A 54 0.37 -28.14 7.44
C SER A 54 1.21 -29.16 6.67
N ARG A 55 0.78 -30.42 6.67
CA ARG A 55 1.37 -31.48 5.82
C ARG A 55 1.22 -31.14 4.32
N ASN A 56 0.20 -30.36 3.96
CA ASN A 56 -0.10 -29.96 2.59
C ASN A 56 0.68 -28.71 2.15
N GLY A 57 1.39 -28.05 3.07
CA GLY A 57 2.19 -26.85 2.81
C GLY A 57 1.78 -25.64 3.67
N TYR A 58 2.04 -24.47 3.14
CA TYR A 58 1.77 -23.19 3.77
C TYR A 58 0.51 -22.56 3.18
N GLU A 59 -0.35 -22.01 4.03
CA GLU A 59 -1.57 -21.31 3.63
C GLU A 59 -1.81 -20.09 4.51
N LEU A 60 -2.55 -19.09 4.00
CA LEU A 60 -2.93 -17.93 4.77
C LEU A 60 -4.26 -18.16 5.49
N HIS A 61 -4.34 -17.74 6.75
CA HIS A 61 -5.63 -17.64 7.43
C HIS A 61 -6.45 -16.47 6.87
N THR A 62 -7.50 -16.78 6.13
CA THR A 62 -8.30 -15.87 5.28
C THR A 62 -8.84 -14.65 6.02
N ASN A 63 -9.22 -14.77 7.30
CA ASN A 63 -9.78 -13.65 8.09
C ASN A 63 -8.74 -12.60 8.51
N THR A 64 -7.46 -12.88 8.33
CA THR A 64 -6.36 -11.98 8.74
C THR A 64 -5.70 -11.31 7.53
N VAL A 65 -5.94 -11.83 6.32
CA VAL A 65 -5.23 -11.41 5.10
C VAL A 65 -5.66 -10.05 4.61
N SER A 66 -6.96 -9.76 4.60
CA SER A 66 -7.47 -8.44 4.16
C SER A 66 -7.01 -7.32 5.09
N SER A 67 -7.04 -7.56 6.40
CA SER A 67 -6.51 -6.61 7.39
C SER A 67 -4.98 -6.49 7.33
N LEU A 68 -4.28 -7.57 7.02
CA LEU A 68 -2.83 -7.56 6.88
C LEU A 68 -2.38 -6.84 5.60
N LEU A 69 -3.02 -7.11 4.47
CA LEU A 69 -2.72 -6.45 3.20
C LEU A 69 -3.06 -4.95 3.27
N ALA A 70 -4.17 -4.58 3.91
CA ALA A 70 -4.50 -3.19 4.18
C ALA A 70 -3.45 -2.52 5.07
N ALA A 71 -3.02 -3.17 6.17
CA ALA A 71 -1.97 -2.65 7.05
C ALA A 71 -0.59 -2.57 6.38
N LEU A 72 -0.33 -3.40 5.36
CA LEU A 72 0.92 -3.39 4.60
C LEU A 72 0.93 -2.33 3.50
N ASP A 73 -0.22 -2.05 2.90
CA ASP A 73 -0.38 -0.92 1.98
C ASP A 73 -0.31 0.42 2.72
N ASP A 74 -0.84 0.49 3.96
CA ASP A 74 -0.69 1.67 4.85
C ASP A 74 0.77 1.92 5.29
N GLN A 75 1.62 0.88 5.36
CA GLN A 75 3.05 1.01 5.69
C GLN A 75 3.94 1.30 4.47
N LYS A 76 3.40 1.31 3.28
CA LYS A 76 4.17 1.65 2.07
C LYS A 76 4.39 3.16 2.03
N ILE A 77 5.60 3.60 2.35
CA ILE A 77 5.97 5.01 2.20
C ILE A 77 5.79 5.39 0.72
N PRO A 78 4.94 6.39 0.42
CA PRO A 78 4.71 6.84 -0.94
C PRO A 78 6.01 7.31 -1.61
N GLN A 79 6.36 6.72 -2.76
CA GLN A 79 7.62 7.00 -3.45
C GLN A 79 7.44 8.03 -4.57
N THR A 80 6.33 7.95 -5.28
CA THR A 80 6.03 8.87 -6.37
C THR A 80 5.30 10.12 -5.87
N GLN A 81 5.30 11.17 -6.69
CA GLN A 81 4.56 12.36 -6.36
C GLN A 81 3.05 12.12 -6.31
N GLU A 82 2.52 11.27 -7.18
CA GLU A 82 1.11 10.91 -7.23
C GLU A 82 0.72 10.15 -5.96
N GLU A 83 1.47 9.13 -5.57
CA GLU A 83 1.26 8.39 -4.32
C GLU A 83 1.29 9.30 -3.10
N ARG A 84 2.22 10.28 -3.04
CA ARG A 84 2.28 11.27 -1.97
C ARG A 84 1.06 12.17 -1.94
N SER A 85 0.60 12.62 -3.12
CA SER A 85 -0.62 13.43 -3.23
C SER A 85 -1.84 12.66 -2.73
N PHE A 86 -2.01 11.41 -3.13
CA PHE A 86 -3.11 10.56 -2.69
C PHE A 86 -3.06 10.28 -1.18
N TYR A 87 -1.87 10.03 -0.64
CA TYR A 87 -1.67 9.88 0.79
C TYR A 87 -2.13 11.13 1.56
N ILE A 88 -1.66 12.32 1.16
CA ILE A 88 -2.03 13.59 1.80
C ILE A 88 -3.54 13.83 1.70
N ILE A 89 -4.18 13.56 0.55
CA ILE A 89 -5.63 13.70 0.38
C ILE A 89 -6.38 12.78 1.35
N LYS A 90 -5.99 11.52 1.47
CA LYS A 90 -6.61 10.58 2.42
C LYS A 90 -6.47 11.04 3.87
N GLN A 91 -5.28 11.49 4.26
CA GLN A 91 -5.05 12.01 5.61
C GLN A 91 -5.88 13.27 5.89
N LEU A 92 -6.00 14.20 4.93
CA LEU A 92 -6.85 15.39 5.06
C LEU A 92 -8.34 15.06 5.15
N MET A 93 -8.79 13.99 4.52
CA MET A 93 -10.17 13.51 4.67
C MET A 93 -10.43 12.91 6.05
N LEU A 94 -9.45 12.26 6.66
CA LEU A 94 -9.55 11.72 8.02
C LEU A 94 -9.49 12.82 9.08
N HIS A 95 -8.71 13.88 8.82
CA HIS A 95 -8.44 14.99 9.74
C HIS A 95 -9.04 16.32 9.27
N HIS A 96 -10.24 16.29 8.71
CA HIS A 96 -10.87 17.41 7.99
C HIS A 96 -11.08 18.70 8.81
N HIS A 97 -11.02 18.65 10.13
CA HIS A 97 -11.17 19.83 11.00
C HIS A 97 -9.86 20.45 11.48
N SER A 98 -8.79 19.66 11.59
CA SER A 98 -7.54 20.11 12.21
C SER A 98 -6.44 20.50 11.22
N GLY A 99 -6.61 20.15 9.93
CA GLY A 99 -5.51 20.24 8.98
C GLY A 99 -4.36 19.26 9.29
N LEU A 100 -3.30 19.31 8.50
CA LEU A 100 -2.10 18.49 8.69
C LEU A 100 -0.86 19.38 8.73
N ASN A 101 -0.02 19.19 9.74
CA ASN A 101 1.25 19.90 9.82
C ASN A 101 2.22 19.41 8.75
N VAL A 102 2.88 20.32 8.06
CA VAL A 102 3.80 20.02 6.95
C VAL A 102 5.08 19.34 7.43
N PHE A 103 5.53 19.63 8.67
CA PHE A 103 6.67 18.93 9.26
C PHE A 103 6.31 17.47 9.57
N ASP A 104 5.15 17.20 10.18
CA ASP A 104 4.69 15.85 10.45
C ASP A 104 4.54 15.05 9.14
N LEU A 105 3.99 15.68 8.08
CA LEU A 105 3.93 15.08 6.76
C LEU A 105 5.30 14.76 6.17
N SER A 106 6.31 15.62 6.42
CA SER A 106 7.68 15.36 5.94
C SER A 106 8.29 14.12 6.60
N GLU A 107 8.04 13.92 7.89
CA GLU A 107 8.46 12.73 8.63
C GLU A 107 7.71 11.48 8.16
N MET A 108 6.38 11.53 8.06
CA MET A 108 5.54 10.41 7.60
C MET A 108 5.91 9.96 6.18
N LEU A 109 6.20 10.90 5.29
CA LEU A 109 6.55 10.64 3.89
C LEU A 109 8.04 10.38 3.67
N CYS A 110 8.86 10.49 4.72
CA CYS A 110 10.34 10.40 4.66
C CYS A 110 10.95 11.29 3.57
N VAL A 111 10.49 12.54 3.47
CA VAL A 111 10.97 13.53 2.50
C VAL A 111 11.24 14.88 3.18
N SER A 112 11.91 15.80 2.49
CA SER A 112 12.15 17.14 3.03
C SER A 112 10.85 17.96 3.09
N TYR A 113 10.81 18.93 4.01
CA TYR A 113 9.75 19.94 4.10
C TYR A 113 9.47 20.63 2.75
N SER A 114 10.52 21.01 2.02
CA SER A 114 10.41 21.64 0.71
C SER A 114 9.77 20.72 -0.34
N THR A 115 10.03 19.42 -0.24
CA THR A 115 9.39 18.42 -1.10
C THR A 115 7.88 18.37 -0.83
N VAL A 116 7.46 18.37 0.44
CA VAL A 116 6.02 18.37 0.80
C VAL A 116 5.34 19.64 0.26
N LYS A 117 5.96 20.82 0.43
CA LYS A 117 5.44 22.08 -0.15
C LYS A 117 5.29 22.00 -1.68
N THR A 118 6.24 21.38 -2.35
CA THR A 118 6.18 21.16 -3.81
C THR A 118 5.02 20.21 -4.18
N VAL A 119 4.81 19.16 -3.41
CA VAL A 119 3.66 18.23 -3.61
C VAL A 119 2.35 19.00 -3.45
N ILE A 120 2.17 19.78 -2.37
CA ILE A 120 0.96 20.57 -2.11
C ILE A 120 0.72 21.59 -3.25
N TYR A 121 1.76 22.27 -3.70
CA TYR A 121 1.66 23.20 -4.83
C TYR A 121 1.12 22.51 -6.09
N LYS A 122 1.65 21.32 -6.41
CA LYS A 122 1.21 20.56 -7.58
C LYS A 122 -0.20 19.98 -7.38
N MET A 123 -0.57 19.57 -6.16
CA MET A 123 -1.94 19.17 -5.82
C MET A 123 -2.94 20.29 -6.13
N ASN A 124 -2.67 21.52 -5.72
CA ASN A 124 -3.51 22.68 -6.04
C ASN A 124 -3.71 22.86 -7.55
N LYS A 125 -2.65 22.61 -8.34
CA LYS A 125 -2.73 22.72 -9.80
C LYS A 125 -3.53 21.58 -10.43
N ILE A 126 -3.30 20.34 -10.00
CA ILE A 126 -3.92 19.13 -10.59
C ILE A 126 -5.39 19.03 -10.20
N PHE A 127 -5.71 19.26 -8.92
CA PHE A 127 -7.05 19.02 -8.39
C PHE A 127 -7.97 20.26 -8.39
N SER A 128 -7.51 21.38 -8.94
CA SER A 128 -8.38 22.56 -9.19
C SER A 128 -9.60 22.22 -10.05
N ALA A 129 -9.47 21.28 -10.99
CA ALA A 129 -10.58 20.77 -11.82
C ALA A 129 -11.70 20.09 -11.01
N TYR A 130 -11.41 19.68 -9.78
CA TYR A 130 -12.40 19.13 -8.84
C TYR A 130 -13.01 20.20 -7.93
N HIS A 131 -12.71 21.48 -8.14
CA HIS A 131 -13.08 22.60 -7.25
C HIS A 131 -12.57 22.41 -5.81
N ILE A 132 -11.41 21.78 -5.66
CA ILE A 132 -10.73 21.56 -4.38
C ILE A 132 -9.44 22.38 -4.35
N ALA A 133 -9.21 23.05 -3.22
CA ALA A 133 -7.98 23.76 -2.92
C ALA A 133 -7.32 23.18 -1.66
N PHE A 134 -5.99 23.28 -1.63
CA PHE A 134 -5.17 22.85 -0.50
C PHE A 134 -4.37 24.07 0.03
N PRO A 135 -5.03 25.03 0.72
CA PRO A 135 -4.33 26.14 1.33
C PRO A 135 -3.39 25.66 2.43
N CYS A 136 -2.27 26.34 2.56
CA CYS A 136 -1.30 26.07 3.61
C CYS A 136 -1.06 27.36 4.41
N GLU A 137 -1.51 27.35 5.66
CA GLU A 137 -1.43 28.47 6.60
C GLU A 137 -0.73 28.01 7.89
N ASN A 138 0.24 28.78 8.37
CA ASN A 138 1.01 28.45 9.57
C ASN A 138 1.57 27.02 9.57
N ASP A 139 2.14 26.60 8.45
CA ASP A 139 2.66 25.26 8.22
C ASP A 139 1.63 24.11 8.35
N CYS A 140 0.35 24.42 8.34
CA CYS A 140 -0.73 23.45 8.27
C CYS A 140 -1.42 23.51 6.91
N VAL A 141 -1.60 22.35 6.27
CA VAL A 141 -2.35 22.21 5.02
C VAL A 141 -3.77 21.77 5.33
N TYR A 142 -4.72 22.34 4.62
CA TYR A 142 -6.15 22.05 4.74
C TYR A 142 -6.72 21.64 3.39
N MET A 143 -7.92 21.02 3.41
CA MET A 143 -8.68 20.75 2.19
C MET A 143 -9.94 21.60 2.18
N GLN A 144 -10.03 22.52 1.22
CA GLN A 144 -11.20 23.37 0.99
C GLN A 144 -11.97 22.96 -0.25
N GLY A 145 -13.30 22.90 -0.12
CA GLY A 145 -14.23 22.54 -1.18
C GLY A 145 -15.53 22.05 -0.60
N SER A 146 -16.55 21.89 -1.46
CA SER A 146 -17.83 21.33 -1.02
C SER A 146 -17.69 19.84 -0.67
N GLU A 147 -18.59 19.33 0.20
CA GLU A 147 -18.61 17.89 0.53
C GLU A 147 -18.83 17.01 -0.71
N LYS A 148 -19.58 17.49 -1.70
CA LYS A 148 -19.77 16.81 -2.98
C LYS A 148 -18.45 16.69 -3.75
N ASP A 149 -17.67 17.77 -3.80
CA ASP A 149 -16.40 17.80 -4.52
C ASP A 149 -15.35 16.94 -3.81
N LYS A 150 -15.30 16.98 -2.48
CA LYS A 150 -14.44 16.12 -1.67
C LYS A 150 -14.71 14.63 -1.92
N ARG A 151 -16.00 14.22 -1.92
CA ARG A 151 -16.38 12.83 -2.23
C ARG A 151 -16.00 12.44 -3.66
N ARG A 152 -16.18 13.35 -4.62
CA ARG A 152 -15.79 13.13 -6.01
C ARG A 152 -14.28 12.94 -6.14
N LEU A 153 -13.49 13.77 -5.47
CA LEU A 153 -12.03 13.61 -5.43
C LEU A 153 -11.62 12.30 -4.78
N MET A 154 -12.25 11.92 -3.65
CA MET A 154 -11.94 10.65 -2.98
C MET A 154 -12.27 9.44 -3.85
N SER A 155 -13.39 9.46 -4.58
CA SER A 155 -13.74 8.40 -5.54
C SER A 155 -12.70 8.29 -6.66
N TYR A 156 -12.17 9.41 -7.15
CA TYR A 156 -11.08 9.42 -8.11
C TYR A 156 -9.82 8.77 -7.53
N VAL A 157 -9.38 9.18 -6.34
CA VAL A 157 -8.18 8.63 -5.67
C VAL A 157 -8.29 7.12 -5.49
N ILE A 158 -9.42 6.63 -4.98
CA ILE A 158 -9.66 5.19 -4.79
C ILE A 158 -9.59 4.43 -6.12
N ASN A 159 -10.21 4.97 -7.17
CA ASN A 159 -10.21 4.34 -8.49
C ASN A 159 -8.80 4.27 -9.10
N GLU A 160 -7.99 5.32 -8.97
CA GLU A 160 -6.62 5.32 -9.48
C GLU A 160 -5.71 4.35 -8.69
N GLU A 161 -5.83 4.31 -7.36
CA GLU A 161 -5.12 3.33 -6.54
C GLU A 161 -5.53 1.88 -6.89
N ALA A 162 -6.82 1.64 -7.13
CA ALA A 162 -7.31 0.33 -7.56
C ALA A 162 -6.74 -0.07 -8.93
N LYS A 163 -6.73 0.82 -9.92
CA LYS A 163 -6.12 0.57 -11.24
C LYS A 163 -4.64 0.21 -11.12
N ASN A 164 -3.89 0.97 -10.31
CA ASN A 164 -2.47 0.69 -10.08
C ASN A 164 -2.24 -0.67 -9.41
N SER A 165 -3.15 -1.09 -8.54
CA SER A 165 -3.12 -2.41 -7.90
C SER A 165 -3.44 -3.54 -8.91
N TYR A 166 -4.41 -3.35 -9.81
CA TYR A 166 -4.74 -4.30 -10.88
C TYR A 166 -3.62 -4.42 -11.92
N ILE A 167 -3.01 -3.31 -12.34
CA ILE A 167 -1.86 -3.31 -13.26
C ILE A 167 -0.69 -4.11 -12.67
N ASN A 168 -0.44 -3.97 -11.38
CA ASN A 168 0.58 -4.77 -10.68
C ASN A 168 0.24 -6.27 -10.65
N LEU A 169 -1.04 -6.62 -10.54
CA LEU A 169 -1.51 -8.01 -10.61
C LEU A 169 -1.38 -8.59 -12.03
N ASP A 170 -1.70 -7.82 -13.06
CA ASP A 170 -1.57 -8.25 -14.45
C ASP A 170 -0.09 -8.37 -14.90
N LEU A 171 0.77 -7.48 -14.42
CA LEU A 171 2.22 -7.61 -14.63
C LEU A 171 2.81 -8.83 -13.93
N LEU A 172 2.32 -9.15 -12.73
CA LEU A 172 2.67 -10.36 -12.03
C LEU A 172 2.16 -11.60 -12.80
N ARG A 173 0.92 -11.58 -13.26
CA ARG A 173 0.32 -12.66 -14.07
C ARG A 173 1.10 -12.90 -15.36
N LYS A 174 1.39 -11.87 -16.15
CA LYS A 174 2.19 -11.97 -17.37
C LYS A 174 3.61 -12.50 -17.14
N ASN A 175 4.23 -12.17 -16.01
CA ASN A 175 5.53 -12.70 -15.63
C ASN A 175 5.47 -14.17 -15.17
N PHE A 176 4.29 -14.70 -14.83
CA PHE A 176 4.09 -16.11 -14.45
C PHE A 176 3.66 -16.96 -15.64
N ASP A 177 2.86 -16.43 -16.58
CA ASP A 177 2.48 -17.12 -17.82
C ASP A 177 3.68 -17.34 -18.78
N SER A 178 4.79 -16.64 -18.56
CA SER A 178 6.04 -16.84 -19.32
C SER A 178 6.98 -17.91 -18.74
N ILE A 179 6.53 -18.68 -17.74
CA ILE A 179 7.32 -19.74 -17.08
C ILE A 179 6.79 -21.14 -17.44
N ASP A 180 5.74 -21.23 -18.24
CA ASP A 180 5.33 -22.48 -18.86
C ASP A 180 6.16 -22.71 -20.13
N ILE A 181 7.32 -23.35 -19.98
CA ILE A 181 7.89 -24.38 -20.89
C ILE A 181 9.01 -25.10 -20.12
#